data_a58de8276c9a576ab79cbace6c4ee478
#
_entry.id   a58de8276c9a576ab79cbace6c4ee478
#
_cell.length_a   1.000
_cell.length_b   1.000
_cell.length_c   1.000
_cell.angle_alpha   90.00
_cell.angle_beta   90.00
_cell.angle_gamma   90.00
#
_symmetry.space_group_name_H-M   'P 1'
#
loop_
_entity.id
_entity.type
_entity.pdbx_description
1 polymer ?
#
loop_
_entity_poly.entity_id
_entity_poly.type
_entity_poly.pdbx_seq_one_letter_code
_entity_poly.pdbx_strand_id
1 'polypeptide(L)'
;MRYAAAEKLEIIRLVEQSSISVRRTLAQLGIPRSTFYCWYDRYRSHDPEGLEDRTPAPRRVWNKLPAAVTQAVLGLALKEPELSPRELAVSFVDQQRYFVSEASVYRLLKAHDLITSPAFILLKAADHFAQPTTAPNQLWQTDFTYLRVIGWGWFYLSTVLDDFSRYILAWKLCTTMTATDVSDTLAMALRNSGLERVRVRHRPRLLSDNGPSYVSAQLGSWLVQHGMTHTRGKPYHPMTQGKIERYHRSMKNQILLENYYLPGQLEQRLAEFVDYYNSRRYHESLNNLPPADVYFGRAQTILTRRQKIKLKTIELRRRLHHQTAASTSTQMGQILS
;
A
#
# COMPACT_ATOMS: atom_id res chain seq x y z
N MET A 1 -22.82 32.93 -10.88
CA MET A 1 -21.45 33.37 -11.23
C MET A 1 -20.60 33.42 -9.96
N ARG A 2 -19.35 32.97 -9.99
CA ARG A 2 -18.38 33.20 -8.91
C ARG A 2 -17.46 34.34 -9.35
N TYR A 3 -17.32 35.35 -8.52
CA TYR A 3 -16.42 36.49 -8.75
C TYR A 3 -15.07 36.21 -8.04
N ALA A 4 -13.96 36.47 -8.67
CA ALA A 4 -12.62 36.41 -8.04
C ALA A 4 -12.49 37.54 -7.00
N ALA A 5 -11.56 37.41 -6.05
CA ALA A 5 -11.32 38.41 -5.01
C ALA A 5 -10.99 39.78 -5.60
N ALA A 6 -10.22 39.86 -6.67
CA ALA A 6 -9.89 41.08 -7.40
C ALA A 6 -11.14 41.72 -8.02
N GLU A 7 -12.04 40.96 -8.64
CA GLU A 7 -13.30 41.44 -9.22
C GLU A 7 -14.25 41.99 -8.13
N LYS A 8 -14.33 41.30 -6.99
CA LYS A 8 -15.12 41.77 -5.85
C LYS A 8 -14.62 43.12 -5.34
N LEU A 9 -13.29 43.28 -5.25
CA LEU A 9 -12.67 44.54 -4.83
C LEU A 9 -12.94 45.67 -5.82
N GLU A 10 -12.86 45.40 -7.11
CA GLU A 10 -13.15 46.36 -8.16
C GLU A 10 -14.62 46.82 -8.13
N ILE A 11 -15.55 45.90 -7.94
CA ILE A 11 -16.96 46.18 -7.78
C ILE A 11 -17.21 47.09 -6.55
N ILE A 12 -16.54 46.82 -5.43
CA ILE A 12 -16.66 47.65 -4.22
C ILE A 12 -16.20 49.08 -4.51
N ARG A 13 -15.02 49.22 -5.15
CA ARG A 13 -14.48 50.54 -5.53
C ARG A 13 -15.38 51.31 -6.49
N LEU A 14 -15.93 50.63 -7.48
CA LEU A 14 -16.89 51.21 -8.41
C LEU A 14 -18.15 51.72 -7.70
N VAL A 15 -18.65 50.97 -6.73
CA VAL A 15 -19.82 51.39 -5.94
C VAL A 15 -19.50 52.57 -5.02
N GLU A 16 -18.33 52.59 -4.38
CA GLU A 16 -17.88 53.70 -3.52
C GLU A 16 -17.64 55.01 -4.29
N GLN A 17 -17.13 54.90 -5.52
CA GLN A 17 -16.83 56.06 -6.38
C GLN A 17 -18.01 56.53 -7.24
N SER A 18 -19.10 55.78 -7.21
CA SER A 18 -20.26 56.06 -8.05
C SER A 18 -21.03 57.31 -7.57
N SER A 19 -21.36 58.22 -8.50
CA SER A 19 -22.19 59.38 -8.25
C SER A 19 -23.71 59.08 -8.10
N ILE A 20 -24.11 57.83 -8.41
CA ILE A 20 -25.48 57.35 -8.30
C ILE A 20 -25.68 56.47 -7.07
N SER A 21 -26.92 56.29 -6.64
CA SER A 21 -27.18 55.48 -5.44
C SER A 21 -26.71 54.04 -5.59
N VAL A 22 -26.15 53.45 -4.51
CA VAL A 22 -25.70 52.07 -4.43
C VAL A 22 -26.69 51.08 -5.06
N ARG A 23 -28.01 51.29 -4.82
CA ARG A 23 -29.07 50.46 -5.38
C ARG A 23 -29.09 50.48 -6.91
N ARG A 24 -28.91 51.64 -7.52
CA ARG A 24 -28.89 51.77 -8.99
C ARG A 24 -27.61 51.22 -9.59
N THR A 25 -26.46 51.50 -8.98
CA THR A 25 -25.17 50.96 -9.42
C THR A 25 -25.16 49.43 -9.42
N LEU A 26 -25.63 48.81 -8.32
CA LEU A 26 -25.71 47.34 -8.23
C LEU A 26 -26.72 46.73 -9.22
N ALA A 27 -27.84 47.43 -9.48
CA ALA A 27 -28.80 46.98 -10.49
C ALA A 27 -28.21 47.00 -11.90
N GLN A 28 -27.39 48.01 -12.25
CA GLN A 28 -26.68 48.09 -13.52
C GLN A 28 -25.62 46.99 -13.66
N LEU A 29 -24.94 46.64 -12.56
CA LEU A 29 -23.92 45.57 -12.52
C LEU A 29 -24.54 44.16 -12.41
N GLY A 30 -25.87 44.05 -12.26
CA GLY A 30 -26.54 42.76 -12.11
C GLY A 30 -26.21 42.02 -10.80
N ILE A 31 -25.80 42.73 -9.74
CA ILE A 31 -25.36 42.14 -8.48
C ILE A 31 -26.44 42.31 -7.41
N PRO A 32 -26.88 41.18 -6.77
CA PRO A 32 -27.82 41.26 -5.65
C PRO A 32 -27.24 42.07 -4.48
N ARG A 33 -28.06 42.95 -3.88
CA ARG A 33 -27.65 43.78 -2.73
C ARG A 33 -27.08 42.92 -1.56
N SER A 34 -27.74 41.83 -1.23
CA SER A 34 -27.29 40.91 -0.16
C SER A 34 -25.89 40.37 -0.42
N THR A 35 -25.58 40.04 -1.67
CA THR A 35 -24.24 39.54 -2.08
C THR A 35 -23.19 40.64 -1.92
N PHE A 36 -23.51 41.87 -2.40
CA PHE A 36 -22.60 43.01 -2.26
C PHE A 36 -22.31 43.36 -0.81
N TYR A 37 -23.32 43.47 0.05
CA TYR A 37 -23.10 43.80 1.46
C TYR A 37 -22.37 42.71 2.21
N CYS A 38 -22.57 41.46 1.87
CA CYS A 38 -21.77 40.35 2.41
C CYS A 38 -20.26 40.48 2.06
N TRP A 39 -19.93 40.94 0.85
CA TRP A 39 -18.53 41.21 0.46
C TRP A 39 -18.03 42.49 1.15
N TYR A 40 -18.82 43.51 1.21
CA TYR A 40 -18.49 44.81 1.80
C TYR A 40 -18.20 44.70 3.29
N ASP A 41 -18.99 43.95 4.05
CA ASP A 41 -18.76 43.69 5.47
C ASP A 41 -17.44 42.90 5.70
N ARG A 42 -17.14 41.93 4.83
CA ARG A 42 -15.88 41.21 4.90
C ARG A 42 -14.69 42.11 4.56
N TYR A 43 -14.80 42.94 3.58
CA TYR A 43 -13.80 43.93 3.19
C TYR A 43 -13.53 44.90 4.34
N ARG A 44 -14.57 45.44 4.97
CA ARG A 44 -14.43 46.34 6.13
C ARG A 44 -13.82 45.69 7.36
N SER A 45 -13.96 44.38 7.52
CA SER A 45 -13.48 43.65 8.70
C SER A 45 -12.08 43.08 8.53
N HIS A 46 -11.66 42.80 7.29
CA HIS A 46 -10.42 42.04 7.03
C HIS A 46 -9.68 42.53 5.77
N ASP A 47 -9.93 43.76 5.34
CA ASP A 47 -9.35 44.34 4.13
C ASP A 47 -9.51 43.48 2.86
N PRO A 48 -8.69 43.62 1.79
CA PRO A 48 -8.80 42.82 0.57
C PRO A 48 -8.72 41.29 0.81
N GLU A 49 -8.01 40.84 1.86
CA GLU A 49 -7.90 39.43 2.20
C GLU A 49 -9.22 38.79 2.61
N GLY A 50 -10.15 39.59 3.15
CA GLY A 50 -11.52 39.15 3.48
C GLY A 50 -12.37 38.76 2.28
N LEU A 51 -11.98 39.19 1.06
CA LEU A 51 -12.69 38.90 -0.18
C LEU A 51 -12.32 37.54 -0.80
N GLU A 52 -11.27 36.90 -0.32
CA GLU A 52 -10.92 35.54 -0.77
C GLU A 52 -12.03 34.54 -0.45
N ASP A 53 -12.25 33.63 -1.39
CA ASP A 53 -13.23 32.56 -1.21
C ASP A 53 -12.74 31.59 -0.13
N ARG A 54 -13.42 31.59 1.00
CA ARG A 54 -13.17 30.60 2.05
C ARG A 54 -13.58 29.22 1.55
N THR A 55 -12.68 28.26 1.63
CA THR A 55 -13.01 26.85 1.41
C THR A 55 -14.14 26.44 2.37
N PRO A 56 -15.25 25.85 1.87
CA PRO A 56 -16.33 25.43 2.74
C PRO A 56 -15.82 24.40 3.74
N ALA A 57 -15.68 24.80 5.00
CA ALA A 57 -15.30 23.92 6.11
C ALA A 57 -16.58 23.52 6.86
N PRO A 58 -17.09 22.30 6.73
CA PRO A 58 -18.22 21.86 7.51
C PRO A 58 -17.88 21.93 9.00
N ARG A 59 -18.70 22.61 9.80
CA ARG A 59 -18.48 22.78 11.25
C ARG A 59 -18.34 21.45 11.99
N ARG A 60 -18.95 20.38 11.48
CA ARG A 60 -18.91 19.04 12.07
C ARG A 60 -18.78 17.97 10.98
N VAL A 61 -17.72 17.19 11.07
CA VAL A 61 -17.49 16.04 10.18
C VAL A 61 -17.67 14.78 11.02
N TRP A 62 -18.75 14.04 10.78
CA TRP A 62 -19.08 12.83 11.53
C TRP A 62 -17.94 11.77 11.51
N ASN A 63 -17.13 11.76 10.45
CA ASN A 63 -16.06 10.80 10.25
C ASN A 63 -14.66 11.38 10.57
N LYS A 64 -14.59 12.48 11.34
CA LYS A 64 -13.31 13.04 11.79
C LYS A 64 -12.60 12.04 12.71
N LEU A 65 -11.30 11.87 12.51
CA LEU A 65 -10.47 11.06 13.39
C LEU A 65 -10.37 11.73 14.77
N PRO A 66 -10.56 10.98 15.87
CA PRO A 66 -10.26 11.48 17.21
C PRO A 66 -8.79 11.87 17.35
N ALA A 67 -8.49 12.87 18.18
CA ALA A 67 -7.13 13.36 18.38
C ALA A 67 -6.16 12.24 18.83
N ALA A 68 -6.60 11.38 19.77
CA ALA A 68 -5.81 10.25 20.21
C ALA A 68 -5.44 9.27 19.08
N VAL A 69 -6.38 9.00 18.17
CA VAL A 69 -6.14 8.15 16.99
C VAL A 69 -5.16 8.82 16.03
N THR A 70 -5.31 10.14 15.83
CA THR A 70 -4.38 10.92 14.99
C THR A 70 -2.96 10.83 15.51
N GLN A 71 -2.75 11.04 16.82
CA GLN A 71 -1.43 10.92 17.46
C GLN A 71 -0.87 9.51 17.38
N ALA A 72 -1.70 8.50 17.57
CA ALA A 72 -1.27 7.10 17.46
C ALA A 72 -0.84 6.71 16.02
N VAL A 73 -1.53 7.23 15.00
CA VAL A 73 -1.13 7.02 13.59
C VAL A 73 0.20 7.72 13.30
N LEU A 74 0.39 8.96 13.77
CA LEU A 74 1.66 9.68 13.62
C LEU A 74 2.81 8.97 14.34
N GLY A 75 2.56 8.51 15.57
CA GLY A 75 3.55 7.72 16.32
C GLY A 75 3.95 6.41 15.63
N LEU A 76 3.01 5.74 14.97
CA LEU A 76 3.30 4.56 14.15
C LEU A 76 4.13 4.92 12.91
N ALA A 77 3.79 6.01 12.22
CA ALA A 77 4.54 6.45 11.04
C ALA A 77 5.99 6.84 11.36
N LEU A 78 6.24 7.44 12.52
CA LEU A 78 7.60 7.76 12.97
C LEU A 78 8.42 6.52 13.37
N LYS A 79 7.75 5.47 13.86
CA LYS A 79 8.41 4.19 14.19
C LYS A 79 8.71 3.35 12.95
N GLU A 80 7.87 3.43 11.95
CA GLU A 80 7.91 2.62 10.73
C GLU A 80 7.93 3.54 9.49
N PRO A 81 8.98 4.34 9.29
CA PRO A 81 9.02 5.38 8.25
C PRO A 81 9.03 4.81 6.83
N GLU A 82 9.35 3.53 6.67
CA GLU A 82 9.38 2.85 5.36
C GLU A 82 8.00 2.39 4.87
N LEU A 83 7.01 2.36 5.77
CA LEU A 83 5.67 1.91 5.41
C LEU A 83 4.92 2.99 4.62
N SER A 84 4.32 2.58 3.53
CA SER A 84 3.40 3.44 2.77
C SER A 84 2.15 3.79 3.59
N PRO A 85 1.43 4.89 3.26
CA PRO A 85 0.17 5.25 3.94
C PRO A 85 -0.86 4.12 3.98
N ARG A 86 -0.86 3.26 2.97
CA ARG A 86 -1.71 2.07 2.88
C ARG A 86 -1.28 1.00 3.89
N GLU A 87 0.00 0.68 3.92
CA GLU A 87 0.56 -0.29 4.87
C GLU A 87 0.39 0.17 6.31
N LEU A 88 0.62 1.46 6.58
CA LEU A 88 0.36 2.08 7.89
C LEU A 88 -1.12 1.96 8.29
N ALA A 89 -2.05 2.21 7.36
CA ALA A 89 -3.48 2.07 7.65
C ALA A 89 -3.84 0.62 8.03
N VAL A 90 -3.30 -0.36 7.32
CA VAL A 90 -3.55 -1.78 7.58
C VAL A 90 -2.90 -2.22 8.89
N SER A 91 -1.64 -1.87 9.10
CA SER A 91 -0.90 -2.15 10.35
C SER A 91 -1.63 -1.57 11.56
N PHE A 92 -2.12 -0.33 11.45
CA PHE A 92 -2.88 0.33 12.50
C PHE A 92 -4.18 -0.44 12.84
N VAL A 93 -4.93 -0.89 11.83
CA VAL A 93 -6.15 -1.70 12.03
C VAL A 93 -5.82 -3.00 12.75
N ASP A 94 -4.75 -3.67 12.37
CA ASP A 94 -4.36 -4.96 12.94
C ASP A 94 -3.86 -4.82 14.40
N GLN A 95 -3.12 -3.75 14.72
CA GLN A 95 -2.55 -3.49 16.04
C GLN A 95 -3.59 -2.86 17.00
N GLN A 96 -4.24 -1.78 16.57
CA GLN A 96 -5.07 -0.96 17.44
C GLN A 96 -6.57 -1.30 17.41
N ARG A 97 -6.98 -2.25 16.56
CA ARG A 97 -8.39 -2.66 16.40
C ARG A 97 -9.33 -1.50 16.06
N TYR A 98 -8.80 -0.49 15.41
CA TYR A 98 -9.52 0.72 15.02
C TYR A 98 -9.29 1.00 13.54
N PHE A 99 -10.36 1.21 12.77
CA PHE A 99 -10.26 1.42 11.33
C PHE A 99 -9.89 2.86 11.00
N VAL A 100 -8.81 3.01 10.22
CA VAL A 100 -8.41 4.26 9.56
C VAL A 100 -8.28 3.98 8.07
N SER A 101 -8.81 4.86 7.22
CA SER A 101 -8.66 4.69 5.77
C SER A 101 -7.29 5.17 5.29
N GLU A 102 -6.75 4.56 4.25
CA GLU A 102 -5.53 5.00 3.57
C GLU A 102 -5.55 6.49 3.24
N ALA A 103 -6.66 6.99 2.66
CA ALA A 103 -6.81 8.40 2.33
C ALA A 103 -6.76 9.32 3.56
N SER A 104 -7.18 8.85 4.74
CA SER A 104 -7.06 9.62 5.99
C SER A 104 -5.63 9.63 6.49
N VAL A 105 -4.93 8.50 6.42
CA VAL A 105 -3.50 8.40 6.77
C VAL A 105 -2.68 9.28 5.83
N TYR A 106 -2.90 9.20 4.52
CA TYR A 106 -2.19 10.02 3.54
C TYR A 106 -2.35 11.52 3.82
N ARG A 107 -3.60 12.00 4.05
CA ARG A 107 -3.86 13.42 4.35
C ARG A 107 -3.21 13.85 5.66
N LEU A 108 -3.21 12.97 6.66
CA LEU A 108 -2.58 13.23 7.94
C LEU A 108 -1.06 13.36 7.80
N LEU A 109 -0.41 12.41 7.15
CA LEU A 109 1.03 12.45 6.92
C LEU A 109 1.45 13.64 6.06
N LYS A 110 0.66 13.97 5.04
CA LYS A 110 0.90 15.17 4.20
C LYS A 110 0.80 16.47 5.02
N ALA A 111 -0.16 16.56 5.93
CA ALA A 111 -0.33 17.74 6.79
C ALA A 111 0.80 17.92 7.81
N HIS A 112 1.59 16.87 8.06
CA HIS A 112 2.75 16.88 8.97
C HIS A 112 4.08 16.75 8.22
N ASP A 113 4.11 16.97 6.90
CA ASP A 113 5.29 16.89 6.03
C ASP A 113 6.06 15.56 6.13
N LEU A 114 5.36 14.47 6.47
CA LEU A 114 5.92 13.12 6.56
C LEU A 114 5.87 12.35 5.24
N ILE A 115 5.35 12.94 4.16
CA ILE A 115 5.37 12.39 2.81
C ILE A 115 6.32 13.22 1.97
N THR A 116 7.51 12.69 1.71
CA THR A 116 8.58 13.37 0.98
C THR A 116 8.55 13.14 -0.54
N SER A 117 7.75 12.19 -1.02
CA SER A 117 7.73 11.81 -2.43
C SER A 117 6.30 11.71 -2.97
N PRO A 118 6.03 12.16 -4.22
CA PRO A 118 4.76 11.88 -4.86
C PRO A 118 4.56 10.37 -4.94
N ALA A 119 3.38 9.90 -4.58
CA ALA A 119 3.03 8.50 -4.68
C ALA A 119 3.27 8.03 -6.12
N PHE A 120 4.16 7.06 -6.31
CA PHE A 120 4.32 6.39 -7.60
C PHE A 120 2.99 5.72 -7.96
N ILE A 121 2.40 6.15 -9.04
CA ILE A 121 1.25 5.47 -9.63
C ILE A 121 1.79 4.16 -10.20
N LEU A 122 1.67 3.09 -9.44
CA LEU A 122 1.93 1.75 -9.93
C LEU A 122 0.80 1.40 -10.91
N LEU A 123 1.09 1.49 -12.20
CA LEU A 123 0.23 0.92 -13.23
C LEU A 123 0.07 -0.58 -12.90
N LYS A 124 -1.16 -1.00 -12.71
CA LYS A 124 -1.49 -2.43 -12.56
C LYS A 124 -1.06 -3.13 -13.83
N ALA A 125 0.00 -3.92 -13.76
CA ALA A 125 0.29 -4.87 -14.81
C ALA A 125 -0.87 -5.88 -14.86
N ALA A 126 -1.53 -5.99 -16.00
CA ALA A 126 -2.57 -6.98 -16.21
C ALA A 126 -1.92 -8.36 -16.12
N ASP A 127 -2.21 -9.11 -15.07
CA ASP A 127 -1.80 -10.51 -14.94
C ASP A 127 -2.69 -11.35 -15.87
N HIS A 128 -2.34 -11.41 -17.16
CA HIS A 128 -2.97 -12.32 -18.13
C HIS A 128 -2.34 -13.71 -18.02
N PHE A 129 -2.67 -14.43 -16.96
CA PHE A 129 -2.45 -15.88 -16.90
C PHE A 129 -3.68 -16.58 -17.47
N ALA A 130 -3.47 -17.46 -18.45
CA ALA A 130 -4.53 -18.28 -19.02
C ALA A 130 -5.18 -19.23 -17.98
N GLN A 131 -4.47 -19.55 -16.90
CA GLN A 131 -4.94 -20.35 -15.77
C GLN A 131 -4.35 -19.81 -14.47
N PRO A 132 -5.00 -18.88 -13.77
CA PRO A 132 -4.54 -18.38 -12.48
C PRO A 132 -4.57 -19.50 -11.43
N THR A 133 -3.58 -19.51 -10.54
CA THR A 133 -3.55 -20.42 -9.39
C THR A 133 -4.66 -20.04 -8.41
N THR A 134 -5.33 -21.06 -7.84
CA THR A 134 -6.46 -20.89 -6.90
C THR A 134 -6.12 -21.32 -5.48
N ALA A 135 -5.01 -22.01 -5.28
CA ALA A 135 -4.56 -22.51 -3.98
C ALA A 135 -3.02 -22.56 -3.91
N PRO A 136 -2.45 -22.56 -2.69
CA PRO A 136 -1.02 -22.78 -2.50
C PRO A 136 -0.55 -24.13 -3.07
N ASN A 137 0.70 -24.18 -3.44
CA ASN A 137 1.37 -25.41 -3.95
C ASN A 137 0.81 -25.97 -5.27
N GLN A 138 0.11 -25.17 -6.07
CA GLN A 138 -0.28 -25.54 -7.44
C GLN A 138 0.83 -25.24 -8.44
N LEU A 139 1.52 -24.11 -8.28
CA LEU A 139 2.58 -23.65 -9.15
C LEU A 139 3.66 -22.97 -8.31
N TRP A 140 4.89 -23.38 -8.50
CA TRP A 140 6.07 -22.73 -7.93
C TRP A 140 6.86 -22.02 -9.01
N GLN A 141 7.23 -20.78 -8.76
CA GLN A 141 8.16 -20.04 -9.60
C GLN A 141 9.57 -20.18 -9.03
N THR A 142 10.55 -20.40 -9.90
CA THR A 142 11.96 -20.41 -9.53
C THR A 142 12.77 -19.53 -10.47
N ASP A 143 13.73 -18.84 -9.92
CA ASP A 143 14.64 -17.98 -10.68
C ASP A 143 15.93 -17.74 -9.89
N PHE A 144 17.01 -17.41 -10.62
CA PHE A 144 18.25 -16.94 -10.05
C PHE A 144 18.35 -15.43 -10.09
N THR A 145 18.90 -14.85 -9.05
CA THR A 145 19.38 -13.47 -9.10
C THR A 145 20.79 -13.40 -8.53
N TYR A 146 21.58 -12.42 -8.95
CA TYR A 146 22.97 -12.28 -8.54
C TYR A 146 23.15 -11.11 -7.57
N LEU A 147 24.08 -11.30 -6.62
CA LEU A 147 24.47 -10.36 -5.58
C LEU A 147 25.99 -10.35 -5.47
N ARG A 148 26.58 -9.20 -5.15
CA ARG A 148 28.02 -9.05 -5.04
C ARG A 148 28.46 -9.00 -3.59
N VAL A 149 29.53 -9.73 -3.26
CA VAL A 149 30.24 -9.62 -1.98
C VAL A 149 31.64 -9.07 -2.28
N ILE A 150 32.01 -7.97 -1.64
CA ILE A 150 33.29 -7.28 -1.87
C ILE A 150 34.42 -8.20 -1.45
N GLY A 151 35.42 -8.37 -2.35
CA GLY A 151 36.54 -9.27 -2.14
C GLY A 151 36.28 -10.75 -2.46
N TRP A 152 34.99 -11.17 -2.63
CA TRP A 152 34.61 -12.56 -2.90
C TRP A 152 34.02 -12.75 -4.29
N GLY A 153 33.52 -11.69 -4.93
CA GLY A 153 32.91 -11.75 -6.27
C GLY A 153 31.40 -11.88 -6.26
N TRP A 154 30.86 -12.61 -7.25
CA TRP A 154 29.43 -12.77 -7.47
C TRP A 154 28.91 -14.04 -6.82
N PHE A 155 27.77 -13.89 -6.14
CA PHE A 155 26.97 -14.98 -5.59
C PHE A 155 25.61 -15.01 -6.28
N TYR A 156 24.98 -16.16 -6.32
CA TYR A 156 23.72 -16.39 -7.00
C TYR A 156 22.68 -16.88 -6.00
N LEU A 157 21.58 -16.14 -5.91
CA LEU A 157 20.48 -16.52 -5.05
C LEU A 157 19.46 -17.32 -5.87
N SER A 158 19.38 -18.64 -5.60
CA SER A 158 18.31 -19.50 -6.08
C SER A 158 17.09 -19.31 -5.17
N THR A 159 15.90 -19.10 -5.74
CA THR A 159 14.67 -18.85 -4.97
C THR A 159 13.52 -19.69 -5.50
N VAL A 160 12.68 -20.22 -4.60
CA VAL A 160 11.41 -20.87 -4.92
C VAL A 160 10.27 -20.15 -4.24
N LEU A 161 9.34 -19.61 -5.05
CA LEU A 161 8.20 -18.82 -4.64
C LEU A 161 6.89 -19.53 -5.02
N ASP A 162 5.95 -19.63 -4.08
CA ASP A 162 4.59 -20.08 -4.37
C ASP A 162 3.81 -19.03 -5.15
N ASP A 163 3.30 -19.39 -6.32
CA ASP A 163 2.64 -18.47 -7.24
C ASP A 163 1.36 -17.86 -6.66
N PHE A 164 0.57 -18.62 -5.90
CA PHE A 164 -0.68 -18.17 -5.34
C PHE A 164 -0.46 -17.17 -4.19
N SER A 165 0.32 -17.56 -3.19
CA SER A 165 0.51 -16.82 -1.95
C SER A 165 1.66 -15.81 -1.99
N ARG A 166 2.56 -15.90 -2.97
CA ARG A 166 3.85 -15.17 -3.01
C ARG A 166 4.84 -15.60 -1.92
N TYR A 167 4.54 -16.65 -1.17
CA TYR A 167 5.37 -17.13 -0.08
C TYR A 167 6.69 -17.70 -0.62
N ILE A 168 7.82 -17.30 -0.04
CA ILE A 168 9.14 -17.85 -0.35
C ILE A 168 9.28 -19.15 0.42
N LEU A 169 9.21 -20.27 -0.30
CA LEU A 169 9.30 -21.61 0.25
C LEU A 169 10.73 -22.01 0.63
N ALA A 170 11.67 -21.64 -0.23
CA ALA A 170 13.08 -21.89 -0.04
C ALA A 170 13.92 -20.88 -0.83
N TRP A 171 15.13 -20.68 -0.35
CA TRP A 171 16.17 -19.93 -1.03
C TRP A 171 17.54 -20.50 -0.65
N LYS A 172 18.54 -20.33 -1.52
CA LYS A 172 19.90 -20.77 -1.30
C LYS A 172 20.87 -19.79 -1.96
N LEU A 173 21.85 -19.32 -1.20
CA LEU A 173 22.96 -18.53 -1.74
C LEU A 173 24.02 -19.48 -2.29
N CYS A 174 24.31 -19.38 -3.57
CA CYS A 174 25.19 -20.28 -4.32
C CYS A 174 26.38 -19.52 -4.90
N THR A 175 27.49 -20.22 -5.13
CA THR A 175 28.65 -19.70 -5.89
C THR A 175 28.52 -19.97 -7.39
N THR A 176 27.58 -20.80 -7.78
CA THR A 176 27.30 -21.22 -9.16
C THR A 176 25.82 -21.17 -9.46
N MET A 177 25.46 -21.31 -10.74
CA MET A 177 24.07 -21.46 -11.18
C MET A 177 23.90 -22.80 -11.90
N THR A 178 24.07 -23.90 -11.19
CA THR A 178 23.97 -25.25 -11.76
C THR A 178 22.56 -25.83 -11.56
N ALA A 179 22.26 -26.89 -12.32
CA ALA A 179 21.05 -27.68 -12.12
C ALA A 179 20.99 -28.30 -10.71
N THR A 180 22.14 -28.62 -10.11
CA THR A 180 22.26 -29.13 -8.74
C THR A 180 21.77 -28.04 -7.75
N ASP A 181 22.18 -26.77 -7.93
CA ASP A 181 21.76 -25.69 -7.05
C ASP A 181 20.22 -25.49 -7.09
N VAL A 182 19.62 -25.64 -8.30
CA VAL A 182 18.17 -25.60 -8.46
C VAL A 182 17.50 -26.78 -7.73
N SER A 183 17.99 -28.02 -7.96
CA SER A 183 17.39 -29.20 -7.34
C SER A 183 17.52 -29.20 -5.82
N ASP A 184 18.63 -28.69 -5.28
CA ASP A 184 18.83 -28.53 -3.83
C ASP A 184 17.78 -27.53 -3.24
N THR A 185 17.60 -26.40 -3.92
CA THR A 185 16.61 -25.40 -3.48
C THR A 185 15.18 -25.95 -3.57
N LEU A 186 14.86 -26.73 -4.60
CA LEU A 186 13.58 -27.43 -4.73
C LEU A 186 13.38 -28.50 -3.66
N ALA A 187 14.42 -29.25 -3.31
CA ALA A 187 14.38 -30.24 -2.21
C ALA A 187 14.09 -29.53 -0.86
N MET A 188 14.72 -28.37 -0.62
CA MET A 188 14.38 -27.53 0.55
C MET A 188 12.93 -27.08 0.51
N ALA A 189 12.40 -26.64 -0.64
CA ALA A 189 11.02 -26.22 -0.79
C ALA A 189 10.04 -27.37 -0.53
N LEU A 190 10.31 -28.57 -0.99
CA LEU A 190 9.49 -29.77 -0.72
C LEU A 190 9.46 -30.11 0.78
N ARG A 191 10.60 -30.00 1.47
CA ARG A 191 10.66 -30.18 2.93
C ARG A 191 9.88 -29.11 3.68
N ASN A 192 10.10 -27.84 3.36
CA ASN A 192 9.48 -26.71 4.04
C ASN A 192 7.96 -26.65 3.82
N SER A 193 7.49 -27.08 2.65
CA SER A 193 6.06 -27.21 2.37
C SER A 193 5.39 -28.45 2.99
N GLY A 194 6.17 -29.39 3.53
CA GLY A 194 5.69 -30.66 4.03
C GLY A 194 5.30 -31.67 2.94
N LEU A 195 5.44 -31.30 1.66
CA LEU A 195 5.05 -32.18 0.54
C LEU A 195 5.96 -33.39 0.37
N GLU A 196 7.16 -33.37 0.93
CA GLU A 196 8.05 -34.52 0.94
C GLU A 196 7.44 -35.73 1.67
N ARG A 197 6.71 -35.49 2.77
CA ARG A 197 6.17 -36.50 3.68
C ARG A 197 4.79 -37.00 3.33
N VAL A 198 4.09 -36.30 2.43
CA VAL A 198 2.68 -36.57 2.11
C VAL A 198 2.56 -37.10 0.68
N ARG A 199 1.85 -38.21 0.50
CA ARG A 199 1.41 -38.67 -0.82
C ARG A 199 0.30 -37.76 -1.31
N VAL A 200 0.66 -36.71 -2.06
CA VAL A 200 -0.32 -35.81 -2.67
C VAL A 200 -0.67 -36.29 -4.07
N ARG A 201 -1.92 -36.10 -4.45
CA ARG A 201 -2.43 -36.48 -5.78
C ARG A 201 -1.80 -35.66 -6.90
N HIS A 202 -1.46 -34.40 -6.60
CA HIS A 202 -0.81 -33.48 -7.55
C HIS A 202 0.37 -32.79 -6.87
N ARG A 203 1.55 -32.92 -7.46
CA ARG A 203 2.74 -32.15 -7.08
C ARG A 203 2.69 -30.77 -7.71
N PRO A 204 3.34 -29.76 -7.13
CA PRO A 204 3.44 -28.43 -7.74
C PRO A 204 4.05 -28.50 -9.14
N ARG A 205 3.51 -27.70 -10.06
CA ARG A 205 4.18 -27.44 -11.34
C ARG A 205 5.30 -26.46 -11.10
N LEU A 206 6.45 -26.67 -11.73
CA LEU A 206 7.56 -25.72 -11.70
C LEU A 206 7.45 -24.77 -12.89
N LEU A 207 7.62 -23.47 -12.66
CA LEU A 207 7.73 -22.45 -13.69
C LEU A 207 9.10 -21.79 -13.56
N SER A 208 9.89 -21.84 -14.65
CA SER A 208 11.19 -21.17 -14.73
C SER A 208 11.34 -20.44 -16.07
N ASP A 209 12.43 -19.70 -16.21
CA ASP A 209 12.92 -19.23 -17.50
C ASP A 209 13.54 -20.40 -18.34
N ASN A 210 14.20 -20.03 -19.45
CA ASN A 210 14.93 -20.96 -20.31
C ASN A 210 16.45 -20.96 -20.05
N GLY A 211 16.88 -20.55 -18.86
CA GLY A 211 18.31 -20.57 -18.50
C GLY A 211 18.93 -21.97 -18.58
N PRO A 212 20.25 -22.08 -18.78
CA PRO A 212 20.94 -23.38 -18.96
C PRO A 212 20.67 -24.38 -17.85
N SER A 213 20.59 -23.92 -16.59
CA SER A 213 20.30 -24.74 -15.42
C SER A 213 18.91 -25.38 -15.49
N TYR A 214 17.93 -24.65 -16.04
CA TYR A 214 16.54 -25.09 -16.12
C TYR A 214 16.23 -25.97 -17.34
N VAL A 215 17.07 -25.93 -18.39
CA VAL A 215 16.91 -26.80 -19.57
C VAL A 215 17.72 -28.10 -19.46
N SER A 216 18.49 -28.27 -18.39
CA SER A 216 19.38 -29.44 -18.23
C SER A 216 18.59 -30.74 -18.07
N ALA A 217 19.13 -31.84 -18.66
CA ALA A 217 18.58 -33.18 -18.49
C ALA A 217 18.60 -33.63 -17.02
N GLN A 218 19.59 -33.19 -16.26
CA GLN A 218 19.71 -33.49 -14.84
C GLN A 218 18.53 -32.99 -14.02
N LEU A 219 18.16 -31.72 -14.21
CA LEU A 219 16.97 -31.17 -13.55
C LEU A 219 15.70 -31.87 -14.03
N GLY A 220 15.59 -32.14 -15.33
CA GLY A 220 14.45 -32.87 -15.90
C GLY A 220 14.26 -34.24 -15.22
N SER A 221 15.31 -35.00 -15.09
CA SER A 221 15.29 -36.33 -14.40
C SER A 221 14.92 -36.20 -12.93
N TRP A 222 15.43 -35.18 -12.24
CA TRP A 222 15.10 -34.92 -10.83
C TRP A 222 13.60 -34.57 -10.67
N LEU A 223 13.05 -33.75 -11.53
CA LEU A 223 11.64 -33.37 -11.48
C LEU A 223 10.72 -34.56 -11.73
N VAL A 224 11.03 -35.42 -12.71
CA VAL A 224 10.29 -36.65 -12.98
C VAL A 224 10.32 -37.59 -11.77
N GLN A 225 11.47 -37.75 -11.15
CA GLN A 225 11.64 -38.59 -9.96
C GLN A 225 10.76 -38.09 -8.78
N HIS A 226 10.55 -36.79 -8.68
CA HIS A 226 9.72 -36.19 -7.63
C HIS A 226 8.26 -35.98 -8.06
N GLY A 227 7.86 -36.41 -9.25
CA GLY A 227 6.51 -36.30 -9.78
C GLY A 227 6.07 -34.85 -10.08
N MET A 228 7.04 -33.97 -10.33
CA MET A 228 6.80 -32.57 -10.66
C MET A 228 6.82 -32.35 -12.18
N THR A 229 5.91 -31.52 -12.67
CA THR A 229 5.90 -31.09 -14.06
C THR A 229 6.60 -29.75 -14.22
N HIS A 230 7.27 -29.54 -15.35
CA HIS A 230 8.01 -28.31 -15.62
C HIS A 230 7.35 -27.53 -16.78
N THR A 231 7.05 -26.28 -16.55
CA THR A 231 6.62 -25.31 -17.55
C THR A 231 7.70 -24.26 -17.66
N ARG A 232 8.17 -24.01 -18.87
CA ARG A 232 9.14 -22.95 -19.15
C ARG A 232 8.44 -21.77 -19.78
N GLY A 233 8.87 -20.56 -19.44
CA GLY A 233 8.39 -19.34 -20.05
C GLY A 233 8.58 -19.37 -21.56
N LYS A 234 7.61 -18.84 -22.33
CA LYS A 234 7.82 -18.66 -23.77
C LYS A 234 8.96 -17.65 -23.98
N PRO A 235 9.87 -17.91 -24.95
CA PRO A 235 10.88 -16.93 -25.31
C PRO A 235 10.24 -15.57 -25.59
N TYR A 236 10.85 -14.49 -25.10
CA TYR A 236 10.37 -13.11 -25.26
C TYR A 236 9.01 -12.76 -24.64
N HIS A 237 8.48 -13.56 -23.71
CA HIS A 237 7.30 -13.23 -22.91
C HIS A 237 7.66 -13.05 -21.42
N PRO A 238 8.17 -11.88 -21.02
CA PRO A 238 8.60 -11.60 -19.62
C PRO A 238 7.47 -11.66 -18.60
N MET A 239 6.21 -11.62 -19.03
CA MET A 239 5.05 -11.57 -18.11
C MET A 239 4.81 -12.87 -17.33
N THR A 240 5.47 -13.98 -17.70
CA THR A 240 5.20 -15.30 -17.10
C THR A 240 5.80 -15.43 -15.68
N GLN A 241 6.86 -14.71 -15.35
CA GLN A 241 7.57 -14.75 -14.07
C GLN A 241 7.50 -13.44 -13.26
N GLY A 242 6.61 -12.52 -13.64
CA GLY A 242 6.52 -11.19 -13.03
C GLY A 242 6.34 -11.16 -11.51
N LYS A 243 6.00 -12.29 -10.86
CA LYS A 243 5.86 -12.38 -9.40
C LYS A 243 7.21 -12.54 -8.73
N ILE A 244 8.05 -13.46 -9.20
CA ILE A 244 9.40 -13.67 -8.67
C ILE A 244 10.33 -12.52 -9.04
N GLU A 245 10.16 -11.93 -10.23
CA GLU A 245 10.89 -10.71 -10.62
C GLU A 245 10.60 -9.53 -9.68
N ARG A 246 9.32 -9.31 -9.32
CA ARG A 246 8.93 -8.30 -8.33
C ARG A 246 9.50 -8.58 -6.95
N TYR A 247 9.57 -9.84 -6.55
CA TYR A 247 10.25 -10.23 -5.31
C TYR A 247 11.73 -9.87 -5.37
N HIS A 248 12.46 -10.29 -6.42
CA HIS A 248 13.87 -9.97 -6.59
C HIS A 248 14.13 -8.46 -6.61
N ARG A 249 13.29 -7.68 -7.28
CA ARG A 249 13.38 -6.22 -7.26
C ARG A 249 13.23 -5.65 -5.85
N SER A 250 12.22 -6.12 -5.12
CA SER A 250 11.97 -5.67 -3.75
C SER A 250 13.13 -6.05 -2.82
N MET A 251 13.67 -7.23 -2.97
CA MET A 251 14.82 -7.71 -2.22
C MET A 251 16.06 -6.89 -2.54
N LYS A 252 16.39 -6.70 -3.81
CA LYS A 252 17.55 -5.90 -4.23
C LYS A 252 17.48 -4.46 -3.74
N ASN A 253 16.31 -3.84 -3.73
CA ASN A 253 16.13 -2.46 -3.24
C ASN A 253 16.48 -2.30 -1.75
N GLN A 254 16.44 -3.36 -0.95
CA GLN A 254 16.86 -3.32 0.46
C GLN A 254 18.27 -3.87 0.66
N ILE A 255 18.57 -5.02 0.05
CA ILE A 255 19.88 -5.67 0.22
C ILE A 255 21.02 -4.83 -0.36
N LEU A 256 20.83 -4.17 -1.51
CA LEU A 256 21.88 -3.38 -2.15
C LEU A 256 22.09 -1.97 -1.54
N LEU A 257 21.36 -1.63 -0.48
CA LEU A 257 21.64 -0.41 0.30
C LEU A 257 22.91 -0.56 1.16
N GLU A 258 23.34 -1.78 1.41
CA GLU A 258 24.51 -2.10 2.23
C GLU A 258 25.59 -2.80 1.39
N ASN A 259 26.84 -2.69 1.82
CA ASN A 259 27.96 -3.42 1.27
C ASN A 259 28.27 -4.64 2.15
N TYR A 260 28.51 -5.77 1.53
CA TYR A 260 28.82 -7.03 2.21
C TYR A 260 30.27 -7.43 1.94
N TYR A 261 31.02 -7.72 2.99
CA TYR A 261 32.43 -8.13 2.94
C TYR A 261 32.63 -9.62 3.23
N LEU A 262 31.64 -10.27 3.81
CA LEU A 262 31.63 -11.72 4.07
C LEU A 262 30.34 -12.34 3.51
N PRO A 263 30.40 -13.52 2.88
CA PRO A 263 29.20 -14.21 2.38
C PRO A 263 28.15 -14.45 3.47
N GLY A 264 28.58 -14.80 4.69
CA GLY A 264 27.67 -15.01 5.82
C GLY A 264 26.88 -13.76 6.24
N GLN A 265 27.43 -12.55 6.07
CA GLN A 265 26.68 -11.30 6.32
C GLN A 265 25.53 -11.14 5.33
N LEU A 266 25.82 -11.41 4.05
CA LEU A 266 24.78 -11.36 3.01
C LEU A 266 23.72 -12.45 3.25
N GLU A 267 24.11 -13.64 3.62
CA GLU A 267 23.19 -14.75 3.91
C GLU A 267 22.28 -14.42 5.09
N GLN A 268 22.83 -13.89 6.19
CA GLN A 268 22.05 -13.44 7.34
C GLN A 268 21.03 -12.37 6.94
N ARG A 269 21.47 -11.38 6.19
CA ARG A 269 20.59 -10.28 5.75
C ARG A 269 19.47 -10.76 4.81
N LEU A 270 19.77 -11.73 3.95
CA LEU A 270 18.76 -12.39 3.11
C LEU A 270 17.76 -13.18 3.96
N ALA A 271 18.20 -13.89 4.99
CA ALA A 271 17.31 -14.60 5.90
C ALA A 271 16.33 -13.65 6.61
N GLU A 272 16.83 -12.52 7.14
CA GLU A 272 16.03 -11.48 7.77
C GLU A 272 15.02 -10.88 6.78
N PHE A 273 15.45 -10.60 5.55
CA PHE A 273 14.57 -10.08 4.52
C PHE A 273 13.47 -11.07 4.14
N VAL A 274 13.79 -12.35 3.96
CA VAL A 274 12.79 -13.38 3.62
C VAL A 274 11.79 -13.57 4.75
N ASP A 275 12.22 -13.54 6.01
CA ASP A 275 11.31 -13.58 7.15
C ASP A 275 10.36 -12.36 7.14
N TYR A 276 10.92 -11.16 6.98
CA TYR A 276 10.11 -9.93 6.86
C TYR A 276 9.14 -10.01 5.69
N TYR A 277 9.60 -10.41 4.51
CA TYR A 277 8.79 -10.53 3.30
C TYR A 277 7.63 -11.52 3.48
N ASN A 278 7.90 -12.68 4.04
CA ASN A 278 6.90 -13.71 4.25
C ASN A 278 5.90 -13.38 5.34
N SER A 279 6.38 -12.84 6.48
CA SER A 279 5.59 -12.77 7.72
C SER A 279 5.04 -11.38 8.02
N ARG A 280 5.63 -10.30 7.49
CA ARG A 280 5.30 -8.92 7.89
C ARG A 280 4.92 -8.01 6.74
N ARG A 281 5.50 -8.20 5.56
CA ARG A 281 5.23 -7.33 4.43
C ARG A 281 3.81 -7.51 3.89
N TYR A 282 3.06 -6.42 3.83
CA TYR A 282 1.74 -6.40 3.23
C TYR A 282 1.80 -6.34 1.70
N HIS A 283 1.02 -7.17 1.02
CA HIS A 283 0.93 -7.22 -0.43
C HIS A 283 -0.44 -6.77 -0.92
N GLU A 284 -0.48 -5.74 -1.77
CA GLU A 284 -1.74 -5.22 -2.33
C GLU A 284 -2.53 -6.30 -3.08
N SER A 285 -1.84 -7.08 -3.92
CA SER A 285 -2.45 -8.16 -4.70
C SER A 285 -3.01 -9.30 -3.84
N LEU A 286 -2.66 -9.36 -2.55
CA LEU A 286 -3.16 -10.31 -1.56
C LEU A 286 -4.13 -9.64 -0.56
N ASN A 287 -4.83 -8.59 -0.96
CA ASN A 287 -5.70 -7.81 -0.07
C ASN A 287 -4.97 -7.26 1.18
N ASN A 288 -3.74 -6.82 1.00
CA ASN A 288 -2.87 -6.33 2.07
C ASN A 288 -2.66 -7.39 3.18
N LEU A 289 -2.42 -8.63 2.79
CA LEU A 289 -2.00 -9.71 3.68
C LEU A 289 -0.53 -10.04 3.46
N PRO A 290 0.21 -10.47 4.50
CA PRO A 290 1.50 -11.12 4.35
C PRO A 290 1.37 -12.44 3.58
N PRO A 291 2.38 -12.84 2.79
CA PRO A 291 2.40 -14.12 2.08
C PRO A 291 2.13 -15.33 2.95
N ALA A 292 2.69 -15.37 4.17
CA ALA A 292 2.48 -16.45 5.13
C ALA A 292 1.00 -16.63 5.52
N ASP A 293 0.25 -15.53 5.69
CA ASP A 293 -1.15 -15.64 6.07
C ASP A 293 -2.02 -16.23 4.95
N VAL A 294 -1.63 -15.97 3.70
CA VAL A 294 -2.29 -16.56 2.53
C VAL A 294 -1.88 -18.03 2.37
N TYR A 295 -0.58 -18.32 2.47
CA TYR A 295 -0.03 -19.67 2.32
C TYR A 295 -0.61 -20.65 3.34
N PHE A 296 -0.68 -20.24 4.61
CA PHE A 296 -1.21 -21.07 5.70
C PHE A 296 -2.73 -20.99 5.88
N GLY A 297 -3.48 -20.42 4.93
CA GLY A 297 -4.94 -20.41 4.91
C GLY A 297 -5.59 -19.47 5.92
N ARG A 298 -4.88 -18.52 6.53
CA ARG A 298 -5.40 -17.57 7.53
C ARG A 298 -6.11 -16.35 6.90
N ALA A 299 -6.00 -16.18 5.59
CA ALA A 299 -6.46 -15.01 4.85
C ALA A 299 -7.91 -14.63 5.16
N GLN A 300 -8.85 -15.56 5.01
CA GLN A 300 -10.28 -15.29 5.18
C GLN A 300 -10.63 -14.85 6.61
N THR A 301 -10.00 -15.45 7.60
CA THR A 301 -10.18 -15.10 9.01
C THR A 301 -9.75 -13.68 9.30
N ILE A 302 -8.56 -13.29 8.78
CA ILE A 302 -8.01 -11.94 8.96
C ILE A 302 -8.89 -10.89 8.26
N LEU A 303 -9.29 -11.14 7.02
CA LEU A 303 -10.13 -10.22 6.25
C LEU A 303 -11.49 -10.01 6.90
N THR A 304 -12.13 -11.10 7.36
CA THR A 304 -13.40 -11.03 8.10
C THR A 304 -13.25 -10.23 9.39
N ARG A 305 -12.17 -10.43 10.13
CA ARG A 305 -11.85 -9.65 11.35
C ARG A 305 -11.69 -8.17 11.04
N ARG A 306 -10.91 -7.81 10.01
CA ARG A 306 -10.73 -6.41 9.58
C ARG A 306 -12.06 -5.76 9.18
N GLN A 307 -12.92 -6.48 8.47
CA GLN A 307 -14.24 -5.99 8.11
C GLN A 307 -15.12 -5.70 9.34
N LYS A 308 -15.13 -6.61 10.32
CA LYS A 308 -15.83 -6.39 11.59
C LYS A 308 -15.30 -5.16 12.34
N ILE A 309 -13.99 -4.98 12.40
CA ILE A 309 -13.35 -3.80 13.01
C ILE A 309 -13.80 -2.52 12.29
N LYS A 310 -13.78 -2.52 10.95
CA LYS A 310 -14.24 -1.39 10.14
C LYS A 310 -15.68 -1.00 10.47
N LEU A 311 -16.60 -1.95 10.47
CA LEU A 311 -18.01 -1.69 10.76
C LEU A 311 -18.20 -1.13 12.16
N LYS A 312 -17.62 -1.76 13.19
CA LYS A 312 -17.66 -1.28 14.57
C LYS A 312 -17.09 0.12 14.74
N THR A 313 -15.98 0.43 14.07
CA THR A 313 -15.36 1.77 14.14
C THR A 313 -16.26 2.82 13.52
N ILE A 314 -16.87 2.53 12.36
CA ILE A 314 -17.78 3.46 11.68
C ILE A 314 -19.03 3.71 12.54
N GLU A 315 -19.60 2.68 13.11
CA GLU A 315 -20.76 2.78 14.00
C GLU A 315 -20.44 3.61 15.25
N LEU A 316 -19.29 3.35 15.89
CA LEU A 316 -18.82 4.14 17.04
C LEU A 316 -18.69 5.63 16.68
N ARG A 317 -18.08 5.96 15.55
CA ARG A 317 -17.94 7.37 15.12
C ARG A 317 -19.29 8.04 14.89
N ARG A 318 -20.23 7.33 14.25
CA ARG A 318 -21.62 7.84 14.06
C ARG A 318 -22.29 8.11 15.39
N ARG A 319 -22.24 7.15 16.32
CA ARG A 319 -22.83 7.31 17.66
C ARG A 319 -22.24 8.49 18.41
N LEU A 320 -20.92 8.65 18.44
CA LEU A 320 -20.26 9.77 19.10
C LEU A 320 -20.66 11.12 18.46
N HIS A 321 -20.76 11.17 17.14
CA HIS A 321 -21.20 12.37 16.45
C HIS A 321 -22.63 12.77 16.82
N HIS A 322 -23.57 11.82 16.92
CA HIS A 322 -24.95 12.08 17.35
C HIS A 322 -25.01 12.54 18.81
N GLN A 323 -24.25 11.94 19.71
CA GLN A 323 -24.17 12.36 21.10
C GLN A 323 -23.66 13.79 21.25
N THR A 324 -22.60 14.15 20.55
CA THR A 324 -22.06 15.52 20.55
C THR A 324 -23.06 16.53 19.96
N ALA A 325 -23.84 16.12 18.94
CA ALA A 325 -24.88 16.98 18.37
C ALA A 325 -26.00 17.26 19.37
N ALA A 326 -26.47 16.25 20.10
CA ALA A 326 -27.50 16.38 21.11
C ALA A 326 -27.05 17.29 22.28
N SER A 327 -25.83 17.08 22.79
CA SER A 327 -25.28 17.90 23.90
C SER A 327 -25.17 19.39 23.54
N THR A 328 -24.82 19.71 22.30
CA THR A 328 -24.72 21.12 21.85
C THR A 328 -26.09 21.77 21.68
N SER A 329 -27.10 20.99 21.26
CA SER A 329 -28.48 21.52 21.15
C SER A 329 -29.07 21.81 22.52
N THR A 330 -28.80 21.00 23.53
CA THR A 330 -29.24 21.21 24.91
C THR A 330 -28.59 22.44 25.54
N GLN A 331 -27.29 22.66 25.32
CA GLN A 331 -26.58 23.84 25.81
C GLN A 331 -27.08 25.16 25.16
N MET A 332 -27.38 25.13 23.86
CA MET A 332 -27.96 26.31 23.18
C MET A 332 -29.39 26.62 23.65
N GLY A 333 -30.20 25.62 23.99
CA GLY A 333 -31.53 25.81 24.56
C GLY A 333 -31.52 26.42 25.97
N GLN A 334 -30.49 26.11 26.78
CA GLN A 334 -30.32 26.66 28.14
C GLN A 334 -29.76 28.08 28.16
N ILE A 335 -29.14 28.57 27.09
CA ILE A 335 -28.59 29.93 27.00
C ILE A 335 -29.69 30.89 26.46
N LEU A 336 -30.74 30.37 25.85
CA LEU A 336 -31.85 31.17 25.25
C LEU A 336 -33.11 31.17 26.12
N SER A 337 -33.11 30.47 27.24
CA SER A 337 -34.13 30.52 28.29
C SER A 337 -33.65 31.37 29.48
#